data_2c2b0a9ee9a228893b787b02fe1be9df
#
_entry.id   2c2b0a9ee9a228893b787b02fe1be9df
#
_cell.length_a   1.000
_cell.length_b   1.000
_cell.length_c   1.000
_cell.angle_alpha   90.00
_cell.angle_beta   90.00
_cell.angle_gamma   90.00
#
_symmetry.space_group_name_H-M   'P 1'
#
loop_
_entity.id
_entity.type
_entity.pdbx_description
1 polymer ?
#
loop_
_entity_poly.entity_id
_entity_poly.type
_entity_poly.pdbx_seq_one_letter_code
_entity_poly.pdbx_strand_id
1 'polypeptide(L)'
;MGLIWGRFSALFYVWLISLIFIVLALYFSIFFFVPAFIIGCLGLVGVYDRLQKRRAVLANFPLLGRLRFMMEAIRPELRQYFWESDKDELPYSRNQRSMVYQRSKSLLAARPFGSDEDHYADDFNWLNHSITPSHIESDDFRIEVGEDQKPYSMSILNISGTSFGSLSPKAIESLSAGAKKGGFAHNTGEGSLSKYHQAGGGDTIWQISTGYFGCRTSDGKFDASKFSDRAQLDQVKMIEIKLSQGAKPGHGGMLLAPKVTPEIAEARGVEAFKDVISPHRHSEFSNPQELLLFVSKLRELSGGKPVGIKLCIGHPWEFIAVVKAMVQMQMFIDFVTVDGSEGGTGAAPAEFTDHLGSPLRDAIVFVDNTLRGAGLRGRVKVAGSGKIVSAYDIARVCALGADWCNMARPFMFSLGCIQARDCSSGHCPTGIATMDPSRYAAVSVSDRSERVFNFQKNTREALKELLEATGLHHPSELTRRHIVRRLSASKIKLADQIYPNVEESALLNNGLVKDPRLSVYWDRMDKSSFSPIN
;
A
#
# COMPACT_ATOMS: atom_id res chain seq x y z
N MET A 1 -18.11 -55.18 12.90
CA MET A 1 -17.58 -54.67 11.62
C MET A 1 -17.38 -53.12 11.61
N GLY A 2 -18.11 -52.35 12.38
CA GLY A 2 -17.97 -50.88 12.38
C GLY A 2 -16.68 -50.27 12.98
N LEU A 3 -15.91 -51.01 13.76
CA LEU A 3 -14.64 -50.53 14.35
C LEU A 3 -13.46 -50.54 13.38
N ILE A 4 -13.47 -51.42 12.36
CA ILE A 4 -12.33 -51.60 11.44
C ILE A 4 -12.32 -50.55 10.33
N TRP A 5 -13.49 -49.98 9.96
CA TRP A 5 -13.62 -48.96 8.90
C TRP A 5 -14.36 -47.71 9.38
N GLY A 6 -14.45 -47.49 10.67
CA GLY A 6 -15.13 -46.33 11.25
C GLY A 6 -14.21 -45.13 11.52
N ARG A 7 -14.81 -44.04 11.94
CA ARG A 7 -14.13 -42.76 12.27
C ARG A 7 -12.99 -42.88 13.31
N PHE A 8 -12.91 -43.99 14.08
CA PHE A 8 -11.87 -44.22 15.08
C PHE A 8 -10.86 -45.31 14.65
N SER A 9 -10.92 -45.77 13.41
CA SER A 9 -10.05 -46.83 12.91
C SER A 9 -8.57 -46.52 13.04
N ALA A 10 -8.16 -45.29 12.72
CA ALA A 10 -6.76 -44.86 12.84
C ALA A 10 -6.25 -44.97 14.28
N LEU A 11 -7.04 -44.55 15.26
CA LEU A 11 -6.69 -44.66 16.67
C LEU A 11 -6.59 -46.10 17.12
N PHE A 12 -7.52 -46.96 16.68
CA PHE A 12 -7.53 -48.40 16.97
C PHE A 12 -6.27 -49.06 16.40
N TYR A 13 -5.93 -48.81 15.13
CA TYR A 13 -4.74 -49.43 14.51
C TYR A 13 -3.45 -48.95 15.14
N VAL A 14 -3.34 -47.69 15.54
CA VAL A 14 -2.15 -47.15 16.23
C VAL A 14 -1.92 -47.91 17.55
N TRP A 15 -2.96 -48.14 18.35
CA TRP A 15 -2.83 -48.90 19.58
C TRP A 15 -2.53 -50.40 19.34
N LEU A 16 -3.16 -51.01 18.33
CA LEU A 16 -2.91 -52.39 17.94
C LEU A 16 -1.44 -52.56 17.51
N ILE A 17 -0.91 -51.68 16.66
CA ILE A 17 0.49 -51.72 16.20
C ILE A 17 1.46 -51.48 17.36
N SER A 18 1.16 -50.56 18.25
CA SER A 18 1.98 -50.36 19.46
C SER A 18 2.05 -51.61 20.33
N LEU A 19 0.91 -52.27 20.53
CA LEU A 19 0.84 -53.54 21.27
C LEU A 19 1.66 -54.63 20.60
N ILE A 20 1.57 -54.76 19.26
CA ILE A 20 2.39 -55.73 18.51
C ILE A 20 3.88 -55.48 18.74
N PHE A 21 4.34 -54.23 18.66
CA PHE A 21 5.75 -53.90 18.93
C PHE A 21 6.16 -54.14 20.37
N ILE A 22 5.29 -53.99 21.36
CA ILE A 22 5.55 -54.38 22.75
C ILE A 22 5.76 -55.90 22.86
N VAL A 23 4.89 -56.68 22.23
CA VAL A 23 5.01 -58.15 22.20
C VAL A 23 6.34 -58.54 21.54
N LEU A 24 6.67 -57.96 20.39
CA LEU A 24 7.96 -58.22 19.72
C LEU A 24 9.16 -57.83 20.58
N ALA A 25 9.07 -56.76 21.35
CA ALA A 25 10.12 -56.33 22.29
C ALA A 25 10.35 -57.37 23.39
N LEU A 26 9.28 -58.00 23.89
CA LEU A 26 9.35 -58.97 24.97
C LEU A 26 9.88 -60.35 24.51
N TYR A 27 9.59 -60.75 23.26
CA TYR A 27 9.93 -62.09 22.76
C TYR A 27 11.17 -62.14 21.86
N PHE A 28 11.53 -61.05 21.18
CA PHE A 28 12.61 -61.04 20.18
C PHE A 28 13.77 -60.11 20.51
N SER A 29 13.50 -58.80 20.74
CA SER A 29 14.57 -57.83 20.97
C SER A 29 14.06 -56.57 21.64
N ILE A 30 14.79 -56.08 22.66
CA ILE A 30 14.48 -54.85 23.40
C ILE A 30 14.40 -53.59 22.48
N PHE A 31 15.05 -53.62 21.32
CA PHE A 31 15.00 -52.51 20.36
C PHE A 31 13.58 -52.23 19.83
N PHE A 32 12.65 -53.17 19.88
CA PHE A 32 11.26 -52.94 19.50
C PHE A 32 10.48 -52.09 20.48
N PHE A 33 11.02 -51.80 21.69
CA PHE A 33 10.41 -50.79 22.56
C PHE A 33 10.48 -49.39 21.98
N VAL A 34 11.48 -49.03 21.13
CA VAL A 34 11.58 -47.70 20.52
C VAL A 34 10.39 -47.39 19.62
N PRO A 35 10.06 -48.21 18.60
CA PRO A 35 8.86 -47.99 17.80
C PRO A 35 7.57 -48.14 18.62
N ALA A 36 7.49 -49.06 19.59
CA ALA A 36 6.34 -49.16 20.49
C ALA A 36 6.07 -47.87 21.24
N PHE A 37 7.11 -47.25 21.79
CA PHE A 37 7.01 -45.96 22.50
C PHE A 37 6.57 -44.85 21.57
N ILE A 38 7.19 -44.70 20.39
CA ILE A 38 6.83 -43.63 19.42
C ILE A 38 5.37 -43.78 19.00
N ILE A 39 4.92 -44.97 18.65
CA ILE A 39 3.56 -45.26 18.23
C ILE A 39 2.57 -45.12 19.40
N GLY A 40 2.97 -45.50 20.61
CA GLY A 40 2.20 -45.26 21.83
C GLY A 40 1.98 -43.80 22.12
N CYS A 41 3.02 -42.95 21.99
CA CYS A 41 2.89 -41.48 22.08
C CYS A 41 1.90 -40.93 21.04
N LEU A 42 1.94 -41.43 19.81
CA LEU A 42 0.97 -41.08 18.78
C LEU A 42 -0.46 -41.49 19.18
N GLY A 43 -0.61 -42.69 19.80
CA GLY A 43 -1.87 -43.13 20.37
C GLY A 43 -2.41 -42.19 21.46
N LEU A 44 -1.54 -41.72 22.37
CA LEU A 44 -1.93 -40.71 23.38
C LEU A 44 -2.39 -39.41 22.77
N VAL A 45 -1.71 -38.94 21.71
CA VAL A 45 -2.17 -37.78 20.93
C VAL A 45 -3.57 -38.02 20.34
N GLY A 46 -3.84 -39.19 19.83
CA GLY A 46 -5.18 -39.55 19.33
C GLY A 46 -6.26 -39.62 20.43
N VAL A 47 -5.91 -40.07 21.65
CA VAL A 47 -6.81 -39.99 22.81
C VAL A 47 -7.10 -38.54 23.19
N TYR A 48 -6.08 -37.70 23.22
CA TYR A 48 -6.27 -36.25 23.45
C TYR A 48 -7.19 -35.63 22.39
N ASP A 49 -6.99 -35.95 21.10
CA ASP A 49 -7.85 -35.51 20.02
C ASP A 49 -9.33 -35.88 20.24
N ARG A 50 -9.58 -37.07 20.75
CA ARG A 50 -10.92 -37.56 21.04
C ARG A 50 -11.59 -36.84 22.22
N LEU A 51 -10.81 -36.49 23.24
CA LEU A 51 -11.33 -35.90 24.47
C LEU A 51 -11.47 -34.35 24.41
N GLN A 52 -10.69 -33.67 23.60
CA GLN A 52 -10.77 -32.23 23.45
C GLN A 52 -12.12 -31.78 22.83
N LYS A 53 -12.62 -30.61 23.24
CA LYS A 53 -13.92 -30.09 22.81
C LYS A 53 -13.83 -28.92 21.80
N ARG A 54 -12.61 -28.44 21.48
CA ARG A 54 -12.40 -27.24 20.64
C ARG A 54 -12.58 -27.50 19.16
N ARG A 55 -12.24 -28.70 18.67
CA ARG A 55 -12.22 -29.05 17.24
C ARG A 55 -12.99 -30.35 16.99
N ALA A 56 -14.23 -30.23 16.52
CA ALA A 56 -15.12 -31.35 16.27
C ALA A 56 -14.50 -32.38 15.28
N VAL A 57 -13.75 -31.93 14.27
CA VAL A 57 -13.10 -32.83 13.31
C VAL A 57 -12.07 -33.76 13.98
N LEU A 58 -11.25 -33.23 14.91
CA LEU A 58 -10.30 -34.08 15.66
C LEU A 58 -11.02 -35.04 16.59
N ALA A 59 -12.09 -34.60 17.25
CA ALA A 59 -12.87 -35.48 18.13
C ALA A 59 -13.57 -36.61 17.35
N ASN A 60 -13.98 -36.39 16.11
CA ASN A 60 -14.62 -37.36 15.26
C ASN A 60 -13.64 -38.27 14.49
N PHE A 61 -12.48 -37.72 14.13
CA PHE A 61 -11.42 -38.42 13.37
C PHE A 61 -10.06 -38.20 14.05
N PRO A 62 -9.82 -38.82 15.22
CA PRO A 62 -8.56 -38.70 15.93
C PRO A 62 -7.38 -39.09 15.04
N LEU A 63 -6.28 -38.36 15.12
CA LEU A 63 -5.08 -38.45 14.29
C LEU A 63 -5.31 -38.06 12.83
N LEU A 64 -6.26 -38.64 12.11
CA LEU A 64 -6.54 -38.32 10.70
C LEU A 64 -6.96 -36.85 10.52
N GLY A 65 -7.72 -36.32 11.47
CA GLY A 65 -8.11 -34.91 11.46
C GLY A 65 -6.92 -33.94 11.52
N ARG A 66 -5.80 -34.36 12.10
CA ARG A 66 -4.55 -33.56 12.13
C ARG A 66 -3.93 -33.38 10.75
N LEU A 67 -4.01 -34.41 9.90
CA LEU A 67 -3.55 -34.32 8.51
C LEU A 67 -4.28 -33.20 7.76
N ARG A 68 -5.60 -33.08 7.96
CA ARG A 68 -6.37 -31.96 7.39
C ARG A 68 -5.82 -30.61 7.85
N PHE A 69 -5.59 -30.41 9.15
CA PHE A 69 -5.08 -29.14 9.66
C PHE A 69 -3.65 -28.86 9.20
N MET A 70 -2.82 -29.90 9.03
CA MET A 70 -1.49 -29.75 8.42
C MET A 70 -1.61 -29.30 6.96
N MET A 71 -2.49 -29.90 6.17
CA MET A 71 -2.74 -29.50 4.78
C MET A 71 -3.29 -28.06 4.68
N GLU A 72 -4.18 -27.66 5.60
CA GLU A 72 -4.66 -26.28 5.67
C GLU A 72 -3.53 -25.31 6.04
N ALA A 73 -2.61 -25.70 6.91
CA ALA A 73 -1.48 -24.86 7.31
C ALA A 73 -0.49 -24.61 6.18
N ILE A 74 -0.22 -25.62 5.33
CA ILE A 74 0.71 -25.50 4.19
C ILE A 74 0.02 -25.09 2.89
N ARG A 75 -1.30 -24.95 2.90
CA ARG A 75 -2.09 -24.58 1.71
C ARG A 75 -1.66 -23.25 1.07
N PRO A 76 -1.35 -22.16 1.83
CA PRO A 76 -0.90 -20.90 1.25
C PRO A 76 0.36 -21.08 0.39
N GLU A 77 1.34 -21.84 0.87
CA GLU A 77 2.58 -22.13 0.16
C GLU A 77 2.34 -22.98 -1.07
N LEU A 78 1.55 -24.07 -0.93
CA LEU A 78 1.20 -24.92 -2.06
C LEU A 78 0.45 -24.14 -3.14
N ARG A 79 -0.51 -23.30 -2.75
CA ARG A 79 -1.22 -22.43 -3.69
C ARG A 79 -0.24 -21.50 -4.39
N GLN A 80 0.61 -20.78 -3.65
CA GLN A 80 1.51 -19.76 -4.19
C GLN A 80 2.54 -20.35 -5.15
N TYR A 81 3.04 -21.57 -4.93
CA TYR A 81 4.12 -22.14 -5.72
C TYR A 81 3.69 -23.13 -6.79
N PHE A 82 2.49 -23.74 -6.66
CA PHE A 82 2.06 -24.81 -7.57
C PHE A 82 0.76 -24.52 -8.32
N TRP A 83 -0.16 -23.75 -7.73
CA TRP A 83 -1.50 -23.55 -8.32
C TRP A 83 -1.82 -22.10 -8.67
N GLU A 84 -1.00 -21.14 -8.26
CA GLU A 84 -1.23 -19.75 -8.55
C GLU A 84 -1.03 -19.47 -10.05
N SER A 85 -2.01 -18.82 -10.71
CA SER A 85 -1.86 -18.32 -12.07
C SER A 85 -0.80 -17.21 -12.10
N ASP A 86 -0.04 -17.14 -13.18
CA ASP A 86 0.98 -16.10 -13.37
C ASP A 86 0.36 -14.69 -13.51
N LYS A 87 -0.93 -14.59 -13.91
CA LYS A 87 -1.59 -13.33 -14.23
C LYS A 87 -2.69 -12.90 -13.27
N ASP A 88 -3.51 -13.83 -12.80
CA ASP A 88 -4.82 -13.53 -12.23
C ASP A 88 -4.85 -13.43 -10.70
N GLU A 89 -3.71 -13.67 -10.03
CA GLU A 89 -3.67 -13.67 -8.58
C GLU A 89 -3.73 -12.27 -7.96
N LEU A 90 -4.45 -12.22 -6.84
CA LEU A 90 -4.61 -11.02 -6.02
C LEU A 90 -3.86 -11.16 -4.69
N PRO A 91 -3.35 -10.08 -4.13
CA PRO A 91 -3.39 -8.68 -4.63
C PRO A 91 -2.40 -8.40 -5.75
N TYR A 92 -1.31 -9.18 -5.92
CA TYR A 92 -0.33 -9.05 -7.01
C TYR A 92 -0.06 -10.40 -7.63
N SER A 93 -0.15 -10.47 -8.97
CA SER A 93 0.16 -11.66 -9.72
C SER A 93 1.65 -11.99 -9.64
N ARG A 94 2.00 -13.24 -10.00
CA ARG A 94 3.40 -13.67 -10.09
C ARG A 94 4.20 -12.82 -11.07
N ASN A 95 3.61 -12.49 -12.23
CA ASN A 95 4.26 -11.65 -13.25
C ASN A 95 4.58 -10.26 -12.71
N GLN A 96 3.65 -9.63 -11.96
CA GLN A 96 3.89 -8.33 -11.33
C GLN A 96 5.03 -8.38 -10.30
N ARG A 97 5.05 -9.41 -9.43
CA ARG A 97 6.12 -9.59 -8.44
C ARG A 97 7.47 -9.88 -9.11
N SER A 98 7.49 -10.74 -10.11
CA SER A 98 8.69 -11.10 -10.88
C SER A 98 9.33 -9.89 -11.55
N MET A 99 8.52 -9.01 -12.15
CA MET A 99 9.01 -7.75 -12.74
C MET A 99 9.74 -6.89 -11.69
N VAL A 100 9.18 -6.75 -10.50
CA VAL A 100 9.83 -5.99 -9.42
C VAL A 100 11.13 -6.66 -9.00
N TYR A 101 11.15 -7.99 -8.83
CA TYR A 101 12.37 -8.72 -8.46
C TYR A 101 13.47 -8.59 -9.52
N GLN A 102 13.13 -8.65 -10.80
CA GLN A 102 14.06 -8.48 -11.90
C GLN A 102 14.64 -7.05 -11.92
N ARG A 103 13.78 -6.02 -11.86
CA ARG A 103 14.21 -4.62 -11.85
C ARG A 103 15.06 -4.29 -10.62
N SER A 104 14.72 -4.81 -9.46
CA SER A 104 15.51 -4.57 -8.24
C SER A 104 16.90 -5.20 -8.27
N LYS A 105 17.11 -6.22 -9.09
CA LYS A 105 18.40 -6.87 -9.29
C LYS A 105 19.10 -6.45 -10.56
N SER A 106 18.56 -5.48 -11.29
CA SER A 106 19.04 -5.03 -12.61
C SER A 106 19.20 -6.19 -13.61
N LEU A 107 18.27 -7.16 -13.56
CA LEU A 107 18.20 -8.23 -14.53
C LEU A 107 17.39 -7.78 -15.73
N LEU A 108 17.74 -8.28 -16.91
CA LEU A 108 17.02 -8.00 -18.15
C LEU A 108 15.56 -8.47 -18.05
N ALA A 109 14.63 -7.53 -18.16
CA ALA A 109 13.19 -7.80 -18.12
C ALA A 109 12.60 -7.98 -19.52
N ALA A 110 13.32 -8.66 -20.42
CA ALA A 110 12.85 -8.95 -21.76
C ALA A 110 11.92 -10.17 -21.76
N ARG A 111 10.92 -10.14 -22.64
CA ARG A 111 9.99 -11.25 -22.87
C ARG A 111 10.21 -11.81 -24.28
N PRO A 112 10.83 -12.98 -24.41
CA PRO A 112 10.90 -13.67 -25.70
C PRO A 112 9.53 -14.18 -26.13
N PHE A 113 9.36 -14.45 -27.41
CA PHE A 113 8.16 -14.97 -28.07
C PHE A 113 6.97 -14.03 -28.18
N GLY A 114 6.90 -12.93 -27.41
CA GLY A 114 5.82 -11.97 -27.51
C GLY A 114 5.10 -11.71 -26.19
N SER A 115 3.85 -11.26 -26.29
CA SER A 115 3.05 -10.87 -25.12
C SER A 115 2.51 -12.06 -24.34
N ASP A 116 2.57 -11.98 -23.01
CA ASP A 116 1.84 -12.88 -22.11
C ASP A 116 0.38 -12.41 -21.90
N GLU A 117 -0.03 -11.26 -22.46
CA GLU A 117 -1.35 -10.70 -22.27
C GLU A 117 -2.29 -11.08 -23.42
N ASP A 118 -3.56 -11.33 -23.12
CA ASP A 118 -4.61 -11.44 -24.12
C ASP A 118 -5.08 -10.04 -24.53
N HIS A 119 -4.63 -9.59 -25.71
CA HIS A 119 -4.97 -8.27 -26.25
C HIS A 119 -6.45 -8.13 -26.64
N TYR A 120 -7.20 -9.23 -26.67
CA TYR A 120 -8.62 -9.24 -27.02
C TYR A 120 -9.52 -9.40 -25.79
N ALA A 121 -8.95 -9.62 -24.62
CA ALA A 121 -9.71 -9.67 -23.37
C ALA A 121 -10.41 -8.34 -23.08
N ASP A 122 -11.57 -8.42 -22.45
CA ASP A 122 -12.28 -7.26 -21.93
C ASP A 122 -11.40 -6.54 -20.90
N ASP A 123 -11.49 -5.23 -20.88
CA ASP A 123 -10.68 -4.34 -20.03
C ASP A 123 -9.18 -4.24 -20.38
N PHE A 124 -8.70 -4.95 -21.43
CA PHE A 124 -7.34 -4.72 -21.92
C PHE A 124 -7.16 -3.26 -22.33
N ASN A 125 -6.04 -2.68 -21.92
CA ASN A 125 -5.75 -1.28 -22.21
C ASN A 125 -4.27 -1.11 -22.61
N TRP A 126 -4.01 -0.13 -23.50
CA TRP A 126 -2.70 0.10 -24.07
C TRP A 126 -2.44 1.59 -24.30
N LEU A 127 -1.15 1.94 -24.51
CA LEU A 127 -0.69 3.24 -25.00
C LEU A 127 -0.60 3.21 -26.52
N ASN A 128 -1.06 4.27 -27.17
CA ASN A 128 -0.82 4.48 -28.59
C ASN A 128 0.64 4.91 -28.81
N HIS A 129 1.35 4.23 -29.68
CA HIS A 129 2.69 4.62 -30.10
C HIS A 129 2.64 5.63 -31.25
N SER A 130 3.74 6.37 -31.43
CA SER A 130 3.94 7.30 -32.54
C SER A 130 4.70 6.64 -33.69
N ILE A 131 4.41 7.04 -34.93
CA ILE A 131 5.28 6.72 -36.07
C ILE A 131 6.54 7.59 -36.12
N THR A 132 6.60 8.63 -35.29
CA THR A 132 7.76 9.52 -35.08
C THR A 132 8.13 9.51 -33.61
N PRO A 133 8.83 8.45 -33.13
CA PRO A 133 9.28 8.38 -31.74
C PRO A 133 10.17 9.57 -31.38
N SER A 134 10.12 10.00 -30.14
CA SER A 134 11.00 11.04 -29.60
C SER A 134 12.31 10.45 -29.05
N HIS A 135 13.23 11.31 -28.67
CA HIS A 135 14.42 10.96 -27.90
C HIS A 135 14.45 11.80 -26.62
N ILE A 136 14.74 11.15 -25.50
CA ILE A 136 14.80 11.78 -24.17
C ILE A 136 16.21 11.55 -23.61
N GLU A 137 16.93 12.60 -23.27
CA GLU A 137 18.30 12.49 -22.76
C GLU A 137 18.35 11.93 -21.35
N SER A 138 17.41 12.33 -20.46
CA SER A 138 17.40 11.93 -19.06
C SER A 138 16.08 11.32 -18.64
N ASP A 139 16.13 10.27 -17.82
CA ASP A 139 14.98 9.64 -17.16
C ASP A 139 14.59 10.31 -15.83
N ASP A 140 15.29 11.39 -15.43
CA ASP A 140 15.04 12.10 -14.17
C ASP A 140 13.88 13.08 -14.30
N PHE A 141 12.68 12.52 -14.42
CA PHE A 141 11.44 13.32 -14.49
C PHE A 141 11.11 13.93 -13.12
N ARG A 142 11.04 15.26 -13.08
CA ARG A 142 10.79 16.04 -11.87
C ARG A 142 9.53 16.89 -11.98
N ILE A 143 8.87 17.05 -10.84
CA ILE A 143 7.66 17.87 -10.68
C ILE A 143 7.90 18.83 -9.52
N GLU A 144 7.81 20.14 -9.78
CA GLU A 144 7.88 21.14 -8.73
C GLU A 144 6.58 21.17 -7.93
N VAL A 145 6.69 21.07 -6.59
CA VAL A 145 5.58 21.05 -5.64
C VAL A 145 5.76 22.19 -4.65
N GLY A 146 4.72 23.03 -4.50
CA GLY A 146 4.75 24.25 -3.71
C GLY A 146 5.22 25.46 -4.53
N GLU A 147 4.44 26.53 -4.50
CA GLU A 147 4.75 27.78 -5.20
C GLU A 147 5.36 28.82 -4.25
N ASP A 148 5.31 28.55 -2.93
CA ASP A 148 5.69 29.49 -1.90
C ASP A 148 7.21 29.41 -1.57
N GLN A 149 7.58 29.53 -0.30
CA GLN A 149 8.96 29.82 0.12
C GLN A 149 9.98 28.69 -0.10
N LYS A 150 9.54 27.41 -0.10
CA LYS A 150 10.45 26.25 -0.21
C LYS A 150 9.86 25.16 -1.10
N PRO A 151 9.82 25.32 -2.41
CA PRO A 151 9.35 24.29 -3.32
C PRO A 151 10.25 23.05 -3.22
N TYR A 152 9.66 21.89 -3.52
CA TYR A 152 10.38 20.62 -3.58
C TYR A 152 10.27 19.98 -4.97
N SER A 153 11.41 19.60 -5.52
CA SER A 153 11.50 18.93 -6.82
C SER A 153 11.26 17.43 -6.65
N MET A 154 10.02 17.01 -6.87
CA MET A 154 9.53 15.66 -6.63
C MET A 154 9.85 14.73 -7.79
N SER A 155 10.33 13.50 -7.51
CA SER A 155 10.50 12.48 -8.54
C SER A 155 9.15 11.96 -9.03
N ILE A 156 9.08 11.49 -10.28
CA ILE A 156 7.88 10.85 -10.84
C ILE A 156 7.45 9.58 -10.09
N LEU A 157 8.38 8.90 -9.42
CA LEU A 157 8.13 7.70 -8.64
C LEU A 157 8.78 7.77 -7.26
N ASN A 158 7.97 7.63 -6.20
CA ASN A 158 8.39 7.75 -4.82
C ASN A 158 7.83 6.61 -3.95
N ILE A 159 8.38 6.44 -2.74
CA ILE A 159 7.89 5.46 -1.76
C ILE A 159 6.66 6.02 -1.06
N SER A 160 5.53 5.34 -1.19
CA SER A 160 4.29 5.65 -0.44
C SER A 160 4.45 5.42 1.06
N GLY A 161 3.50 5.89 1.85
CA GLY A 161 3.52 5.82 3.31
C GLY A 161 3.81 4.42 3.87
N THR A 162 4.98 4.25 4.45
CA THR A 162 5.45 3.01 5.10
C THR A 162 5.94 3.33 6.50
N SER A 163 5.17 2.92 7.52
CA SER A 163 5.44 3.32 8.89
C SER A 163 6.42 2.40 9.60
N PHE A 164 7.30 3.00 10.42
CA PHE A 164 8.06 2.25 11.42
C PHE A 164 7.12 1.60 12.45
N GLY A 165 7.29 0.32 12.68
CA GLY A 165 6.39 -0.53 13.46
C GLY A 165 5.44 -1.37 12.60
N SER A 166 5.05 -0.91 11.41
CA SER A 166 4.48 -1.79 10.37
C SER A 166 5.59 -2.54 9.65
N LEU A 167 6.69 -1.84 9.32
CA LEU A 167 7.92 -2.42 8.80
C LEU A 167 9.02 -2.39 9.86
N SER A 168 9.96 -3.33 9.74
CA SER A 168 11.10 -3.48 10.64
C SER A 168 12.08 -2.30 10.52
N PRO A 169 12.94 -2.10 11.55
CA PRO A 169 13.99 -1.10 11.54
C PRO A 169 14.82 -1.11 10.26
N LYS A 170 15.39 -2.27 9.93
CA LYS A 170 16.25 -2.43 8.75
C LYS A 170 15.52 -2.26 7.42
N ALA A 171 14.22 -2.59 7.35
CA ALA A 171 13.43 -2.34 6.16
C ALA A 171 13.23 -0.84 5.93
N ILE A 172 12.89 -0.07 6.97
CA ILE A 172 12.74 1.40 6.89
C ILE A 172 14.07 2.06 6.51
N GLU A 173 15.16 1.68 7.16
CA GLU A 173 16.50 2.19 6.85
C GLU A 173 16.90 1.91 5.39
N SER A 174 16.64 0.68 4.91
CA SER A 174 16.90 0.30 3.52
C SER A 174 16.10 1.11 2.50
N LEU A 175 14.81 1.37 2.79
CA LEU A 175 13.97 2.21 1.94
C LEU A 175 14.49 3.65 1.89
N SER A 176 14.80 4.23 3.05
CA SER A 176 15.30 5.60 3.14
C SER A 176 16.69 5.75 2.47
N ALA A 177 17.60 4.79 2.69
CA ALA A 177 18.92 4.81 2.06
C ALA A 177 18.85 4.63 0.53
N GLY A 178 17.95 3.78 0.04
CA GLY A 178 17.70 3.64 -1.41
C GLY A 178 17.09 4.90 -2.00
N ALA A 179 16.18 5.56 -1.28
CA ALA A 179 15.60 6.84 -1.67
C ALA A 179 16.67 7.94 -1.76
N LYS A 180 17.59 8.03 -0.79
CA LYS A 180 18.74 8.93 -0.83
C LYS A 180 19.59 8.70 -2.07
N LYS A 181 19.93 7.44 -2.36
CA LYS A 181 20.77 7.06 -3.49
C LYS A 181 20.14 7.46 -4.83
N GLY A 182 18.82 7.32 -4.96
CA GLY A 182 18.07 7.64 -6.18
C GLY A 182 17.51 9.06 -6.24
N GLY A 183 17.68 9.88 -5.20
CA GLY A 183 17.17 11.25 -5.15
C GLY A 183 15.64 11.32 -5.21
N PHE A 184 14.94 10.40 -4.54
CA PHE A 184 13.47 10.40 -4.48
C PHE A 184 12.95 10.33 -3.04
N ALA A 185 11.67 10.61 -2.84
CA ALA A 185 11.11 10.76 -1.51
C ALA A 185 10.63 9.45 -0.89
N HIS A 186 10.76 9.35 0.44
CA HIS A 186 10.18 8.31 1.28
C HIS A 186 9.13 8.92 2.19
N ASN A 187 7.86 8.52 2.03
CA ASN A 187 6.78 8.94 2.93
C ASN A 187 6.80 8.08 4.20
N THR A 188 6.85 8.73 5.38
CA THR A 188 6.98 8.05 6.67
C THR A 188 5.79 7.18 7.05
N GLY A 189 4.66 7.34 6.38
CA GLY A 189 3.40 6.81 6.90
C GLY A 189 3.06 7.41 8.27
N GLU A 190 2.03 6.87 8.91
CA GLU A 190 1.49 7.42 10.18
C GLU A 190 2.37 7.16 11.41
N GLY A 191 3.47 6.41 11.28
CA GLY A 191 4.31 5.98 12.41
C GLY A 191 5.29 7.03 12.94
N SER A 192 5.24 8.27 12.46
CA SER A 192 6.21 9.33 12.73
C SER A 192 7.54 9.17 11.97
N LEU A 193 8.33 10.23 11.97
CA LEU A 193 9.73 10.20 11.51
C LEU A 193 10.59 9.45 12.54
N SER A 194 11.01 8.25 12.22
CA SER A 194 11.86 7.44 13.10
C SER A 194 13.35 7.67 12.87
N LYS A 195 14.17 7.27 13.83
CA LYS A 195 15.65 7.29 13.69
C LYS A 195 16.14 6.49 12.48
N TYR A 196 15.40 5.49 12.02
CA TYR A 196 15.75 4.67 10.85
C TYR A 196 15.49 5.40 9.53
N HIS A 197 14.44 6.24 9.44
CA HIS A 197 14.28 7.17 8.32
C HIS A 197 15.47 8.15 8.28
N GLN A 198 15.89 8.66 9.46
CA GLN A 198 17.01 9.60 9.55
C GLN A 198 18.34 8.93 9.20
N ALA A 199 18.60 7.72 9.69
CA ALA A 199 19.84 6.97 9.39
C ALA A 199 19.98 6.68 7.89
N GLY A 200 18.89 6.34 7.19
CA GLY A 200 18.92 6.17 5.74
C GLY A 200 19.16 7.47 4.97
N GLY A 201 18.74 8.61 5.51
CA GLY A 201 19.07 9.95 5.03
C GLY A 201 18.40 10.35 3.71
N GLY A 202 17.36 9.65 3.26
CA GLY A 202 16.57 9.99 2.07
C GLY A 202 15.61 11.14 2.35
N ASP A 203 15.28 11.91 1.34
CA ASP A 203 14.25 12.94 1.42
C ASP A 203 12.94 12.37 1.93
N THR A 204 12.28 13.06 2.84
CA THR A 204 11.15 12.51 3.57
C THR A 204 9.91 13.39 3.39
N ILE A 205 8.77 12.74 3.12
CA ILE A 205 7.45 13.32 3.29
C ILE A 205 6.94 12.88 4.67
N TRP A 206 6.84 13.83 5.61
CA TRP A 206 6.34 13.48 6.92
C TRP A 206 4.81 13.47 6.95
N GLN A 207 4.25 12.29 7.18
CA GLN A 207 2.80 12.11 7.22
C GLN A 207 2.24 12.31 8.63
N ILE A 208 1.29 13.23 8.75
CA ILE A 208 0.55 13.55 9.98
C ILE A 208 -0.82 12.88 9.91
N SER A 209 -1.05 11.91 10.80
CA SER A 209 -2.31 11.18 10.92
C SER A 209 -3.07 11.64 12.17
N THR A 210 -4.27 11.12 12.35
CA THR A 210 -5.18 11.42 13.47
C THR A 210 -4.61 11.13 14.86
N GLY A 211 -3.54 10.31 14.96
CA GLY A 211 -2.82 10.03 16.21
C GLY A 211 -1.70 11.04 16.52
N TYR A 212 -1.37 11.95 15.59
CA TYR A 212 -0.29 12.96 15.70
C TYR A 212 1.04 12.38 16.19
N PHE A 213 1.36 11.14 15.82
CA PHE A 213 2.57 10.48 16.28
C PHE A 213 3.82 11.28 15.93
N GLY A 214 4.67 11.48 16.94
CA GLY A 214 5.87 12.31 16.84
C GLY A 214 5.66 13.80 17.10
N CYS A 215 4.42 14.29 17.06
CA CYS A 215 4.07 15.67 17.40
C CYS A 215 2.77 15.74 18.22
N ARG A 216 2.67 14.90 19.26
CA ARG A 216 1.49 14.84 20.12
C ARG A 216 1.79 15.22 21.55
N THR A 217 0.77 15.76 22.22
CA THR A 217 0.72 15.94 23.67
C THR A 217 0.48 14.59 24.37
N SER A 218 0.59 14.56 25.69
CA SER A 218 0.32 13.34 26.48
C SER A 218 -1.14 12.86 26.38
N ASP A 219 -2.09 13.77 26.16
CA ASP A 219 -3.52 13.47 25.94
C ASP A 219 -3.87 13.20 24.47
N GLY A 220 -2.86 13.15 23.59
CA GLY A 220 -3.00 12.73 22.20
C GLY A 220 -3.39 13.79 21.19
N LYS A 221 -3.39 15.07 21.58
CA LYS A 221 -3.65 16.20 20.68
C LYS A 221 -2.41 16.67 19.94
N PHE A 222 -2.56 17.52 18.96
CA PHE A 222 -1.47 18.13 18.21
C PHE A 222 -0.63 19.07 19.09
N ASP A 223 0.69 18.93 19.01
CA ASP A 223 1.69 19.75 19.69
C ASP A 223 2.52 20.52 18.64
N ALA A 224 2.29 21.83 18.58
CA ALA A 224 2.91 22.71 17.58
C ALA A 224 4.43 22.82 17.74
N SER A 225 4.95 22.82 18.98
CA SER A 225 6.40 22.89 19.23
C SER A 225 7.10 21.63 18.75
N LYS A 226 6.63 20.44 19.16
CA LYS A 226 7.19 19.16 18.72
C LYS A 226 7.06 18.96 17.21
N PHE A 227 5.99 19.50 16.60
CA PHE A 227 5.86 19.48 15.15
C PHE A 227 6.93 20.34 14.50
N SER A 228 7.08 21.60 14.93
CA SER A 228 8.06 22.53 14.36
C SER A 228 9.48 21.98 14.46
N ASP A 229 9.90 21.44 15.61
CA ASP A 229 11.22 20.88 15.82
C ASP A 229 11.58 19.79 14.80
N ARG A 230 10.62 18.93 14.45
CA ARG A 230 10.83 17.85 13.48
C ARG A 230 10.60 18.28 12.03
N ALA A 231 9.59 19.10 11.79
CA ALA A 231 9.25 19.56 10.46
C ALA A 231 10.35 20.42 9.83
N GLN A 232 11.14 21.13 10.64
CA GLN A 232 12.25 21.97 10.18
C GLN A 232 13.52 21.19 9.86
N LEU A 233 13.62 19.89 10.21
CA LEU A 233 14.75 19.06 9.80
C LEU A 233 14.91 19.11 8.27
N ASP A 234 16.16 19.24 7.81
CA ASP A 234 16.46 19.38 6.38
C ASP A 234 15.98 18.17 5.55
N GLN A 235 16.01 16.98 6.12
CA GLN A 235 15.53 15.74 5.51
C GLN A 235 14.02 15.76 5.24
N VAL A 236 13.22 16.48 6.02
CA VAL A 236 11.78 16.63 5.81
C VAL A 236 11.54 17.67 4.72
N LYS A 237 11.07 17.25 3.56
CA LYS A 237 10.85 18.12 2.40
C LYS A 237 9.41 18.56 2.26
N MET A 238 8.47 17.73 2.64
CA MET A 238 7.04 17.98 2.52
C MET A 238 6.28 17.44 3.73
N ILE A 239 5.09 17.98 3.98
CA ILE A 239 4.16 17.53 5.02
C ILE A 239 2.89 17.01 4.35
N GLU A 240 2.40 15.85 4.79
CA GLU A 240 1.17 15.25 4.28
C GLU A 240 0.18 14.97 5.41
N ILE A 241 -0.98 15.62 5.40
CA ILE A 241 -2.08 15.34 6.34
C ILE A 241 -2.85 14.14 5.80
N LYS A 242 -2.85 13.03 6.54
CA LYS A 242 -3.59 11.83 6.17
C LYS A 242 -5.03 11.89 6.69
N LEU A 243 -5.98 12.09 5.80
CA LEU A 243 -7.43 12.04 6.10
C LEU A 243 -7.94 10.61 6.08
N SER A 244 -7.53 9.82 5.08
CA SER A 244 -7.87 8.40 4.96
C SER A 244 -6.84 7.64 4.11
N GLN A 245 -7.03 6.34 3.97
CA GLN A 245 -6.20 5.47 3.11
C GLN A 245 -7.07 4.46 2.39
N GLY A 246 -6.65 4.00 1.20
CA GLY A 246 -7.42 3.10 0.34
C GLY A 246 -7.80 1.76 0.98
N ALA A 247 -6.87 1.15 1.71
CA ALA A 247 -7.08 -0.17 2.30
C ALA A 247 -8.15 -0.24 3.41
N LYS A 248 -8.39 0.85 4.12
CA LYS A 248 -9.38 0.96 5.20
C LYS A 248 -9.82 2.40 5.41
N PRO A 249 -10.61 2.97 4.49
CA PRO A 249 -11.11 4.34 4.62
C PRO A 249 -11.96 4.48 5.87
N GLY A 250 -11.81 5.60 6.59
CA GLY A 250 -12.58 5.89 7.80
C GLY A 250 -12.23 5.06 9.04
N HIS A 251 -11.25 4.16 8.94
CA HIS A 251 -10.76 3.37 10.06
C HIS A 251 -9.39 3.87 10.53
N GLY A 252 -9.27 4.19 11.82
CA GLY A 252 -8.02 4.61 12.44
C GLY A 252 -6.90 3.57 12.34
N GLY A 253 -5.67 4.02 12.49
CA GLY A 253 -4.51 3.12 12.60
C GLY A 253 -4.60 2.27 13.87
N MET A 254 -4.20 0.99 13.77
CA MET A 254 -4.11 0.09 14.91
C MET A 254 -2.74 -0.60 14.91
N LEU A 255 -2.05 -0.54 16.06
CA LEU A 255 -0.84 -1.29 16.32
C LEU A 255 -1.02 -2.03 17.65
N LEU A 256 -0.99 -3.36 17.59
CA LEU A 256 -1.23 -4.20 18.75
C LEU A 256 -0.05 -4.18 19.72
N ALA A 257 -0.32 -4.30 21.01
CA ALA A 257 0.61 -4.26 22.12
C ALA A 257 1.92 -5.04 21.91
N PRO A 258 1.92 -6.29 21.36
CA PRO A 258 3.16 -7.03 21.14
C PRO A 258 4.14 -6.36 20.14
N LYS A 259 3.64 -5.47 19.29
CA LYS A 259 4.46 -4.71 18.32
C LYS A 259 4.90 -3.35 18.86
N VAL A 260 4.29 -2.85 19.93
CA VAL A 260 4.62 -1.55 20.51
C VAL A 260 5.84 -1.71 21.42
N THR A 261 7.02 -1.88 20.83
CA THR A 261 8.29 -1.91 21.55
C THR A 261 8.59 -0.55 22.19
N PRO A 262 9.51 -0.47 23.20
CA PRO A 262 9.94 0.82 23.78
C PRO A 262 10.39 1.83 22.73
N GLU A 263 11.06 1.37 21.69
CA GLU A 263 11.56 2.20 20.58
C GLU A 263 10.43 2.77 19.71
N ILE A 264 9.38 1.98 19.45
CA ILE A 264 8.18 2.46 18.75
C ILE A 264 7.39 3.41 19.65
N ALA A 265 7.30 3.11 20.94
CA ALA A 265 6.64 3.95 21.92
C ALA A 265 7.28 5.35 21.97
N GLU A 266 8.61 5.41 22.00
CA GLU A 266 9.38 6.66 21.94
C GLU A 266 9.12 7.43 20.63
N ALA A 267 9.23 6.75 19.47
CA ALA A 267 9.02 7.39 18.17
C ALA A 267 7.61 7.97 18.01
N ARG A 268 6.60 7.30 18.56
CA ARG A 268 5.19 7.68 18.48
C ARG A 268 4.72 8.59 19.61
N GLY A 269 5.44 8.67 20.72
CA GLY A 269 5.01 9.38 21.94
C GLY A 269 3.85 8.67 22.63
N VAL A 270 3.92 7.35 22.81
CA VAL A 270 2.89 6.49 23.45
C VAL A 270 3.54 5.55 24.48
N GLU A 271 2.71 4.83 25.25
CA GLU A 271 3.20 3.83 26.19
C GLU A 271 3.57 2.52 25.49
N ALA A 272 4.72 1.92 25.89
CA ALA A 272 5.14 0.63 25.37
C ALA A 272 4.22 -0.51 25.83
N PHE A 273 4.09 -1.54 24.98
CA PHE A 273 3.34 -2.77 25.25
C PHE A 273 1.84 -2.56 25.51
N LYS A 274 1.28 -1.43 25.05
CA LYS A 274 -0.16 -1.17 25.03
C LYS A 274 -0.64 -1.03 23.59
N ASP A 275 -1.90 -1.43 23.33
CA ASP A 275 -2.54 -1.22 22.04
C ASP A 275 -2.60 0.27 21.71
N VAL A 276 -2.17 0.63 20.51
CA VAL A 276 -2.22 2.00 20.00
C VAL A 276 -3.28 2.09 18.91
N ILE A 277 -4.40 2.72 19.27
CA ILE A 277 -5.53 2.94 18.35
C ILE A 277 -5.59 4.44 18.07
N SER A 278 -5.49 4.81 16.79
CA SER A 278 -5.65 6.20 16.37
C SER A 278 -7.13 6.58 16.31
N PRO A 279 -7.52 7.81 16.66
CA PRO A 279 -8.86 8.31 16.43
C PRO A 279 -9.29 8.18 14.96
N HIS A 280 -10.60 8.09 14.72
CA HIS A 280 -11.14 7.98 13.36
C HIS A 280 -11.01 9.29 12.56
N ARG A 281 -10.94 10.43 13.23
CA ARG A 281 -10.83 11.78 12.64
C ARG A 281 -9.81 12.65 13.37
N HIS A 282 -9.34 13.68 12.71
CA HIS A 282 -8.48 14.69 13.31
C HIS A 282 -9.24 15.52 14.37
N SER A 283 -8.54 15.95 15.41
CA SER A 283 -9.08 16.86 16.43
C SER A 283 -8.90 18.34 16.07
N GLU A 284 -7.99 18.66 15.14
CA GLU A 284 -7.64 20.03 14.77
C GLU A 284 -8.65 20.68 13.81
N PHE A 285 -9.50 19.89 13.17
CA PHE A 285 -10.51 20.40 12.24
C PHE A 285 -11.73 19.49 12.16
N SER A 286 -12.89 20.08 11.91
CA SER A 286 -14.19 19.40 11.75
C SER A 286 -14.90 19.78 10.44
N ASN A 287 -14.37 20.74 9.69
CA ASN A 287 -14.92 21.25 8.45
C ASN A 287 -13.77 21.66 7.47
N PRO A 288 -14.07 21.91 6.17
CA PRO A 288 -13.07 22.26 5.18
C PRO A 288 -12.30 23.56 5.50
N GLN A 289 -12.96 24.55 6.08
CA GLN A 289 -12.32 25.82 6.47
C GLN A 289 -11.23 25.58 7.53
N GLU A 290 -11.55 24.84 8.60
CA GLU A 290 -10.59 24.52 9.64
C GLU A 290 -9.43 23.66 9.12
N LEU A 291 -9.71 22.74 8.18
CA LEU A 291 -8.64 21.98 7.50
C LEU A 291 -7.64 22.90 6.79
N LEU A 292 -8.11 23.92 6.05
CA LEU A 292 -7.23 24.85 5.35
C LEU A 292 -6.45 25.75 6.31
N LEU A 293 -7.06 26.16 7.42
CA LEU A 293 -6.36 26.87 8.50
C LEU A 293 -5.26 25.99 9.12
N PHE A 294 -5.55 24.71 9.32
CA PHE A 294 -4.54 23.76 9.82
C PHE A 294 -3.40 23.55 8.81
N VAL A 295 -3.70 23.47 7.50
CA VAL A 295 -2.68 23.43 6.42
C VAL A 295 -1.78 24.66 6.50
N SER A 296 -2.35 25.85 6.62
CA SER A 296 -1.59 27.11 6.75
C SER A 296 -0.69 27.11 7.98
N LYS A 297 -1.22 26.70 9.13
CA LYS A 297 -0.48 26.53 10.39
C LYS A 297 0.72 25.59 10.25
N LEU A 298 0.52 24.43 9.60
CA LEU A 298 1.61 23.45 9.38
C LEU A 298 2.66 24.00 8.41
N ARG A 299 2.27 24.75 7.37
CA ARG A 299 3.19 25.39 6.43
C ARG A 299 4.07 26.42 7.15
N GLU A 300 3.49 27.27 7.98
CA GLU A 300 4.22 28.22 8.80
C GLU A 300 5.21 27.53 9.75
N LEU A 301 4.74 26.57 10.54
CA LEU A 301 5.54 25.82 11.51
C LEU A 301 6.67 24.99 10.87
N SER A 302 6.51 24.56 9.62
CA SER A 302 7.54 23.82 8.86
C SER A 302 8.55 24.75 8.17
N GLY A 303 8.38 26.08 8.29
CA GLY A 303 9.25 27.06 7.65
C GLY A 303 9.01 27.18 6.13
N GLY A 304 7.75 27.08 5.68
CA GLY A 304 7.34 27.28 4.29
C GLY A 304 7.41 26.04 3.40
N LYS A 305 7.53 24.85 3.96
CA LYS A 305 7.53 23.59 3.19
C LYS A 305 6.14 23.29 2.63
N PRO A 306 6.04 22.59 1.47
CA PRO A 306 4.76 22.21 0.89
C PRO A 306 3.94 21.33 1.83
N VAL A 307 2.63 21.64 1.94
CA VAL A 307 1.67 20.90 2.78
C VAL A 307 0.51 20.44 1.91
N GLY A 308 0.31 19.11 1.88
CA GLY A 308 -0.79 18.49 1.15
C GLY A 308 -1.64 17.58 2.02
N ILE A 309 -2.61 16.95 1.38
CA ILE A 309 -3.50 15.97 2.01
C ILE A 309 -3.42 14.62 1.30
N LYS A 310 -3.68 13.55 2.04
CA LYS A 310 -3.86 12.20 1.49
C LYS A 310 -5.23 11.66 1.85
N LEU A 311 -5.96 11.17 0.84
CA LEU A 311 -7.27 10.55 1.07
C LEU A 311 -7.58 9.45 0.05
N CYS A 312 -8.43 8.52 0.47
CA CYS A 312 -9.22 7.71 -0.45
C CYS A 312 -10.54 8.47 -0.71
N ILE A 313 -10.92 8.60 -1.97
CA ILE A 313 -12.20 9.25 -2.31
C ILE A 313 -13.35 8.33 -1.87
N GLY A 314 -14.16 8.83 -0.95
CA GLY A 314 -15.42 8.23 -0.53
C GLY A 314 -16.58 9.00 -1.11
N HIS A 315 -17.24 9.80 -0.28
CA HIS A 315 -18.27 10.71 -0.73
C HIS A 315 -17.69 11.85 -1.59
N PRO A 316 -18.11 12.01 -2.84
CA PRO A 316 -17.53 13.01 -3.74
C PRO A 316 -17.66 14.45 -3.21
N TRP A 317 -18.75 14.74 -2.52
CA TRP A 317 -19.00 16.08 -1.97
C TRP A 317 -17.97 16.51 -0.92
N GLU A 318 -17.33 15.59 -0.18
CA GLU A 318 -16.32 15.95 0.81
C GLU A 318 -15.08 16.57 0.17
N PHE A 319 -14.58 16.00 -0.93
CA PHE A 319 -13.47 16.58 -1.66
C PHE A 319 -13.89 17.86 -2.39
N ILE A 320 -15.10 17.91 -2.95
CA ILE A 320 -15.68 19.14 -3.55
C ILE A 320 -15.73 20.25 -2.50
N ALA A 321 -16.11 19.97 -1.26
CA ALA A 321 -16.12 20.96 -0.17
C ALA A 321 -14.72 21.52 0.11
N VAL A 322 -13.68 20.68 0.13
CA VAL A 322 -12.30 21.13 0.29
C VAL A 322 -11.90 22.07 -0.87
N VAL A 323 -12.19 21.69 -2.12
CA VAL A 323 -11.87 22.49 -3.30
C VAL A 323 -12.63 23.82 -3.28
N LYS A 324 -13.92 23.79 -2.92
CA LYS A 324 -14.73 25.01 -2.83
C LYS A 324 -14.24 25.92 -1.70
N ALA A 325 -13.82 25.36 -0.57
CA ALA A 325 -13.19 26.13 0.50
C ALA A 325 -11.89 26.81 0.04
N MET A 326 -11.05 26.11 -0.74
CA MET A 326 -9.84 26.71 -1.32
C MET A 326 -10.17 27.92 -2.20
N VAL A 327 -11.19 27.82 -3.06
CA VAL A 327 -11.66 28.94 -3.90
C VAL A 327 -12.20 30.07 -3.05
N GLN A 328 -13.05 29.80 -2.07
CA GLN A 328 -13.72 30.81 -1.25
C GLN A 328 -12.76 31.55 -0.30
N MET A 329 -11.75 30.83 0.23
CA MET A 329 -10.83 31.40 1.21
C MET A 329 -9.52 31.89 0.60
N GLN A 330 -9.26 31.57 -0.68
CA GLN A 330 -7.95 31.83 -1.33
C GLN A 330 -6.78 31.23 -0.55
N MET A 331 -7.02 30.06 0.06
CA MET A 331 -6.04 29.28 0.79
C MET A 331 -5.93 27.90 0.14
N PHE A 332 -4.71 27.43 -0.13
CA PHE A 332 -4.52 26.26 -0.97
C PHE A 332 -3.66 25.19 -0.31
N ILE A 333 -3.97 23.94 -0.58
CA ILE A 333 -3.05 22.83 -0.38
C ILE A 333 -2.07 22.81 -1.56
N ASP A 334 -0.84 22.32 -1.35
CA ASP A 334 0.15 22.24 -2.42
C ASP A 334 -0.03 20.97 -3.27
N PHE A 335 -0.50 19.90 -2.65
CA PHE A 335 -0.76 18.65 -3.33
C PHE A 335 -1.86 17.81 -2.67
N VAL A 336 -2.41 16.87 -3.45
CA VAL A 336 -3.31 15.84 -2.96
C VAL A 336 -2.81 14.45 -3.39
N THR A 337 -2.62 13.56 -2.43
CA THR A 337 -2.33 12.15 -2.68
C THR A 337 -3.65 11.36 -2.69
N VAL A 338 -4.05 10.91 -3.87
CA VAL A 338 -5.22 10.05 -4.07
C VAL A 338 -4.80 8.60 -3.85
N ASP A 339 -5.32 7.98 -2.79
CA ASP A 339 -5.04 6.59 -2.44
C ASP A 339 -6.23 5.69 -2.82
N GLY A 340 -6.08 4.94 -3.92
CA GLY A 340 -7.15 4.08 -4.44
C GLY A 340 -7.51 2.96 -3.47
N SER A 341 -8.76 2.47 -3.55
CA SER A 341 -9.26 1.36 -2.72
C SER A 341 -8.46 0.06 -2.89
N GLU A 342 -7.73 -0.09 -4.00
CA GLU A 342 -6.78 -1.20 -4.23
C GLU A 342 -5.53 -1.12 -3.33
N GLY A 343 -5.39 -0.06 -2.56
CA GLY A 343 -4.33 0.11 -1.58
C GLY A 343 -4.24 -1.07 -0.61
N GLY A 344 -3.14 -1.19 0.10
CA GLY A 344 -2.94 -2.27 1.07
C GLY A 344 -2.39 -1.77 2.39
N THR A 345 -2.60 -2.57 3.42
CA THR A 345 -2.05 -2.34 4.76
C THR A 345 -1.70 -3.68 5.41
N GLY A 346 -0.94 -3.64 6.51
CA GLY A 346 -0.63 -4.85 7.29
C GLY A 346 -1.85 -5.47 7.98
N ALA A 347 -2.87 -4.68 8.30
CA ALA A 347 -4.10 -5.14 8.94
C ALA A 347 -5.26 -4.23 8.57
N ALA A 348 -6.29 -4.81 7.94
CA ALA A 348 -7.57 -4.18 7.68
C ALA A 348 -8.68 -5.22 7.79
N PRO A 349 -9.90 -4.85 8.21
CA PRO A 349 -11.07 -5.72 8.06
C PRO A 349 -11.33 -6.03 6.59
N ALA A 350 -11.77 -7.25 6.27
CA ALA A 350 -11.98 -7.71 4.90
C ALA A 350 -12.97 -6.82 4.14
N GLU A 351 -14.10 -6.48 4.78
CA GLU A 351 -15.14 -5.65 4.18
C GLU A 351 -14.63 -4.25 3.80
N PHE A 352 -13.71 -3.69 4.61
CA PHE A 352 -13.10 -2.39 4.30
C PHE A 352 -12.17 -2.48 3.09
N THR A 353 -11.37 -3.54 3.02
CA THR A 353 -10.42 -3.73 1.93
C THR A 353 -11.13 -4.01 0.60
N ASP A 354 -12.24 -4.76 0.65
CA ASP A 354 -12.87 -5.29 -0.55
C ASP A 354 -14.02 -4.41 -1.07
N HIS A 355 -14.62 -3.53 -0.22
CA HIS A 355 -15.88 -2.86 -0.57
C HIS A 355 -15.95 -1.36 -0.26
N LEU A 356 -14.93 -0.75 0.34
CA LEU A 356 -14.96 0.68 0.68
C LEU A 356 -13.96 1.50 -0.14
N GLY A 357 -14.38 2.72 -0.48
CA GLY A 357 -13.57 3.69 -1.20
C GLY A 357 -13.61 3.53 -2.72
N SER A 358 -13.16 4.55 -3.42
CA SER A 358 -13.13 4.56 -4.89
C SER A 358 -11.83 3.95 -5.41
N PRO A 359 -11.89 3.15 -6.49
CA PRO A 359 -10.72 2.70 -7.21
C PRO A 359 -9.87 3.88 -7.72
N LEU A 360 -8.56 3.70 -7.79
CA LEU A 360 -7.61 4.77 -8.11
C LEU A 360 -7.93 5.50 -9.41
N ARG A 361 -8.26 4.77 -10.47
CA ARG A 361 -8.49 5.36 -11.80
C ARG A 361 -9.67 6.34 -11.77
N ASP A 362 -10.78 5.94 -11.15
CA ASP A 362 -11.98 6.76 -11.04
C ASP A 362 -11.78 7.94 -10.08
N ALA A 363 -11.01 7.73 -9.01
CA ALA A 363 -10.68 8.75 -8.02
C ALA A 363 -9.74 9.82 -8.59
N ILE A 364 -8.69 9.45 -9.34
CA ILE A 364 -7.77 10.40 -10.00
C ILE A 364 -8.53 11.27 -11.01
N VAL A 365 -9.36 10.65 -11.85
CA VAL A 365 -10.18 11.41 -12.83
C VAL A 365 -11.11 12.40 -12.15
N PHE A 366 -11.73 11.98 -11.04
CA PHE A 366 -12.62 12.85 -10.29
C PHE A 366 -11.86 14.02 -9.66
N VAL A 367 -10.72 13.78 -9.05
CA VAL A 367 -9.88 14.81 -8.42
C VAL A 367 -9.33 15.80 -9.48
N ASP A 368 -8.78 15.28 -10.58
CA ASP A 368 -8.27 16.11 -11.68
C ASP A 368 -9.39 16.99 -12.27
N ASN A 369 -10.56 16.42 -12.56
CA ASN A 369 -11.71 17.17 -13.09
C ASN A 369 -12.23 18.21 -12.09
N THR A 370 -12.25 17.92 -10.79
CA THR A 370 -12.69 18.88 -9.75
C THR A 370 -11.73 20.06 -9.69
N LEU A 371 -10.43 19.81 -9.69
CA LEU A 371 -9.41 20.87 -9.65
C LEU A 371 -9.41 21.70 -10.95
N ARG A 372 -9.56 21.08 -12.12
CA ARG A 372 -9.68 21.79 -13.40
C ARG A 372 -10.92 22.68 -13.41
N GLY A 373 -12.08 22.12 -13.08
CA GLY A 373 -13.33 22.87 -13.05
C GLY A 373 -13.31 24.04 -12.07
N ALA A 374 -12.51 23.97 -11.03
CA ALA A 374 -12.30 25.04 -10.06
C ALA A 374 -11.13 25.99 -10.42
N GLY A 375 -10.44 25.80 -11.55
CA GLY A 375 -9.29 26.63 -11.93
C GLY A 375 -8.05 26.43 -11.06
N LEU A 376 -7.93 25.30 -10.36
CA LEU A 376 -6.86 25.04 -9.39
C LEU A 376 -5.85 23.98 -9.84
N ARG A 377 -6.08 23.35 -11.01
CA ARG A 377 -5.25 22.21 -11.43
C ARG A 377 -3.77 22.55 -11.66
N GLY A 378 -3.48 23.76 -12.11
CA GLY A 378 -2.12 24.26 -12.27
C GLY A 378 -1.37 24.39 -10.93
N ARG A 379 -2.08 24.82 -9.89
CA ARG A 379 -1.55 25.11 -8.56
C ARG A 379 -1.45 23.87 -7.66
N VAL A 380 -2.49 23.05 -7.62
CA VAL A 380 -2.56 21.85 -6.77
C VAL A 380 -2.08 20.63 -7.55
N LYS A 381 -0.98 20.03 -7.10
CA LYS A 381 -0.45 18.82 -7.73
C LYS A 381 -1.18 17.56 -7.24
N VAL A 382 -1.24 16.54 -8.09
CA VAL A 382 -1.96 15.29 -7.81
C VAL A 382 -1.01 14.11 -7.82
N ALA A 383 -0.96 13.36 -6.72
CA ALA A 383 -0.23 12.10 -6.61
C ALA A 383 -1.18 10.92 -6.70
N GLY A 384 -0.81 9.88 -7.47
CA GLY A 384 -1.53 8.61 -7.51
C GLY A 384 -0.86 7.55 -6.63
N SER A 385 -1.64 6.85 -5.79
CA SER A 385 -1.21 5.72 -4.98
C SER A 385 -2.28 4.63 -4.96
N GLY A 386 -1.93 3.39 -5.27
CA GLY A 386 -2.87 2.26 -5.30
C GLY A 386 -2.52 1.24 -6.38
N LYS A 387 -1.89 0.14 -6.00
CA LYS A 387 -1.55 -1.01 -6.88
C LYS A 387 -0.83 -0.64 -8.20
N ILE A 388 -0.01 0.40 -8.18
CA ILE A 388 0.87 0.81 -9.27
C ILE A 388 2.15 -0.04 -9.14
N VAL A 389 2.60 -0.70 -10.23
CA VAL A 389 3.74 -1.63 -10.23
C VAL A 389 4.73 -1.35 -11.36
N SER A 390 4.22 -1.08 -12.56
CA SER A 390 5.00 -0.97 -13.80
C SER A 390 5.13 0.48 -14.27
N ALA A 391 6.04 0.70 -15.20
CA ALA A 391 6.14 1.96 -15.94
C ALA A 391 4.85 2.28 -16.72
N TYR A 392 4.19 1.24 -17.26
CA TYR A 392 2.89 1.41 -17.90
C TYR A 392 1.81 1.89 -16.92
N ASP A 393 1.80 1.36 -15.67
CA ASP A 393 0.86 1.85 -14.66
C ASP A 393 1.11 3.32 -14.32
N ILE A 394 2.39 3.75 -14.24
CA ILE A 394 2.74 5.17 -14.03
C ILE A 394 2.21 5.99 -15.19
N ALA A 395 2.53 5.62 -16.44
CA ALA A 395 2.07 6.33 -17.63
C ALA A 395 0.54 6.44 -17.68
N ARG A 396 -0.18 5.36 -17.36
CA ARG A 396 -1.64 5.34 -17.31
C ARG A 396 -2.20 6.28 -16.24
N VAL A 397 -1.64 6.26 -15.03
CA VAL A 397 -2.11 7.10 -13.91
C VAL A 397 -1.82 8.58 -14.20
N CYS A 398 -0.64 8.91 -14.79
CA CYS A 398 -0.34 10.26 -15.26
C CYS A 398 -1.29 10.71 -16.38
N ALA A 399 -1.56 9.86 -17.36
CA ALA A 399 -2.52 10.16 -18.42
C ALA A 399 -3.95 10.44 -17.91
N LEU A 400 -4.34 9.85 -16.77
CA LEU A 400 -5.63 10.09 -16.13
C LEU A 400 -5.66 11.37 -15.29
N GLY A 401 -4.52 11.98 -14.98
CA GLY A 401 -4.45 13.26 -14.32
C GLY A 401 -3.56 13.34 -13.07
N ALA A 402 -2.70 12.36 -12.82
CA ALA A 402 -1.69 12.50 -11.76
C ALA A 402 -0.42 13.17 -12.27
N ASP A 403 0.28 13.89 -11.38
CA ASP A 403 1.60 14.48 -11.67
C ASP A 403 2.74 13.50 -11.33
N TRP A 404 2.57 12.67 -10.29
CA TRP A 404 3.51 11.61 -9.93
C TRP A 404 2.82 10.41 -9.28
N CYS A 405 3.57 9.35 -9.05
CA CYS A 405 3.10 8.11 -8.44
C CYS A 405 3.85 7.75 -7.17
N ASN A 406 3.12 7.20 -6.20
CA ASN A 406 3.65 6.65 -4.96
C ASN A 406 3.39 5.15 -4.89
N MET A 407 4.44 4.35 -4.63
CA MET A 407 4.35 2.89 -4.49
C MET A 407 4.78 2.45 -3.09
N ALA A 408 4.02 1.56 -2.42
CA ALA A 408 4.43 0.93 -1.16
C ALA A 408 4.86 -0.52 -1.39
N ARG A 409 3.91 -1.40 -1.74
CA ARG A 409 4.15 -2.84 -1.87
C ARG A 409 5.20 -3.22 -2.92
N PRO A 410 5.29 -2.56 -4.09
CA PRO A 410 6.40 -2.82 -5.02
C PRO A 410 7.78 -2.55 -4.39
N PHE A 411 7.94 -1.49 -3.60
CA PHE A 411 9.17 -1.27 -2.86
C PHE A 411 9.38 -2.32 -1.74
N MET A 412 8.32 -2.86 -1.14
CA MET A 412 8.46 -4.01 -0.25
C MET A 412 8.93 -5.27 -1.00
N PHE A 413 8.45 -5.52 -2.22
CA PHE A 413 8.96 -6.60 -3.07
C PHE A 413 10.44 -6.41 -3.43
N SER A 414 10.88 -5.18 -3.69
CA SER A 414 12.30 -4.90 -3.92
C SER A 414 13.17 -5.23 -2.70
N LEU A 415 12.64 -5.05 -1.48
CA LEU A 415 13.27 -5.50 -0.24
C LEU A 415 13.32 -7.04 -0.10
N GLY A 416 12.55 -7.77 -0.90
CA GLY A 416 12.46 -9.24 -0.85
C GLY A 416 11.19 -9.78 -0.18
N CYS A 417 10.12 -8.99 -0.09
CA CYS A 417 8.79 -9.49 0.30
C CYS A 417 8.33 -10.59 -0.67
N ILE A 418 7.80 -11.68 -0.16
CA ILE A 418 7.31 -12.82 -0.94
C ILE A 418 5.78 -12.93 -0.98
N GLN A 419 5.06 -11.91 -0.48
CA GLN A 419 3.60 -11.92 -0.37
C GLN A 419 3.03 -13.04 0.52
N ALA A 420 3.74 -13.39 1.61
CA ALA A 420 3.27 -14.39 2.56
C ALA A 420 1.97 -13.99 3.30
N ARG A 421 1.56 -12.71 3.23
CA ARG A 421 0.35 -12.14 3.87
C ARG A 421 0.32 -12.25 5.40
N ASP A 422 1.46 -12.50 6.02
CA ASP A 422 1.62 -12.61 7.48
C ASP A 422 2.13 -11.31 8.13
N CYS A 423 1.72 -10.16 7.55
CA CYS A 423 2.22 -8.85 7.99
C CYS A 423 1.66 -8.41 9.35
N SER A 424 0.48 -8.89 9.74
CA SER A 424 -0.18 -8.52 11.01
C SER A 424 0.34 -9.31 12.21
N SER A 425 0.78 -10.56 12.01
CA SER A 425 1.15 -11.48 13.10
C SER A 425 2.47 -11.12 13.80
N GLY A 426 3.36 -10.39 13.11
CA GLY A 426 4.75 -10.19 13.55
C GLY A 426 5.70 -11.31 13.11
N HIS A 427 5.22 -12.37 12.45
CA HIS A 427 6.00 -13.53 12.04
C HIS A 427 6.44 -13.50 10.57
N CYS A 428 6.55 -12.30 9.97
CA CYS A 428 6.98 -12.14 8.59
C CYS A 428 8.24 -12.98 8.28
N PRO A 429 8.21 -13.92 7.33
CA PRO A 429 9.32 -14.84 7.10
C PRO A 429 10.55 -14.17 6.50
N THR A 430 10.37 -12.98 5.88
CA THR A 430 11.47 -12.24 5.23
C THR A 430 12.06 -11.13 6.12
N GLY A 431 11.57 -10.97 7.36
CA GLY A 431 12.08 -9.95 8.27
C GLY A 431 11.65 -8.51 7.96
N ILE A 432 10.78 -8.30 6.97
CA ILE A 432 10.38 -6.96 6.50
C ILE A 432 9.29 -6.36 7.38
N ALA A 433 8.22 -7.12 7.67
CA ALA A 433 7.05 -6.64 8.42
C ALA A 433 6.98 -7.27 9.82
N THR A 434 8.06 -7.18 10.58
CA THR A 434 8.19 -7.73 11.94
C THR A 434 9.03 -6.83 12.81
N MET A 435 8.82 -6.92 14.13
CA MET A 435 9.68 -6.28 15.13
C MET A 435 10.58 -7.29 15.86
N ASP A 436 10.56 -8.56 15.44
CA ASP A 436 11.41 -9.61 15.98
C ASP A 436 12.87 -9.44 15.49
N PRO A 437 13.85 -9.14 16.38
CA PRO A 437 15.25 -8.95 16.00
C PRO A 437 15.86 -10.17 15.30
N SER A 438 15.47 -11.38 15.69
CA SER A 438 15.99 -12.62 15.09
C SER A 438 15.60 -12.75 13.60
N ARG A 439 14.44 -12.20 13.21
CA ARG A 439 13.95 -12.23 11.84
C ARG A 439 14.49 -11.10 11.00
N TYR A 440 14.42 -9.84 11.49
CA TYR A 440 14.92 -8.72 10.70
C TYR A 440 16.45 -8.63 10.67
N ALA A 441 17.17 -9.37 11.52
CA ALA A 441 18.63 -9.52 11.41
C ALA A 441 19.07 -9.99 10.01
N ALA A 442 18.24 -10.80 9.34
CA ALA A 442 18.51 -11.29 7.99
C ALA A 442 18.39 -10.22 6.89
N VAL A 443 17.84 -9.03 7.19
CA VAL A 443 17.74 -7.94 6.23
C VAL A 443 19.06 -7.16 6.20
N SER A 444 19.81 -7.28 5.11
CA SER A 444 21.01 -6.48 4.87
C SER A 444 20.65 -5.11 4.32
N VAL A 445 20.90 -4.04 5.06
CA VAL A 445 20.58 -2.67 4.64
C VAL A 445 21.30 -2.30 3.35
N SER A 446 22.59 -2.65 3.22
CA SER A 446 23.40 -2.32 2.03
C SER A 446 22.86 -2.99 0.76
N ASP A 447 22.53 -4.28 0.80
CA ASP A 447 21.93 -5.00 -0.35
C ASP A 447 20.52 -4.50 -0.66
N ARG A 448 19.70 -4.29 0.38
CA ARG A 448 18.30 -3.90 0.16
C ARG A 448 18.16 -2.45 -0.32
N SER A 449 19.00 -1.54 0.15
CA SER A 449 19.02 -0.15 -0.36
C SER A 449 19.40 -0.09 -1.84
N GLU A 450 20.35 -0.94 -2.27
CA GLU A 450 20.70 -1.08 -3.68
C GLU A 450 19.51 -1.56 -4.52
N ARG A 451 18.79 -2.57 -4.04
CA ARG A 451 17.60 -3.09 -4.73
C ARG A 451 16.47 -2.07 -4.83
N VAL A 452 16.26 -1.27 -3.78
CA VAL A 452 15.30 -0.17 -3.76
C VAL A 452 15.65 0.88 -4.82
N PHE A 453 16.92 1.28 -4.86
CA PHE A 453 17.43 2.21 -5.87
C PHE A 453 17.28 1.64 -7.29
N ASN A 454 17.72 0.41 -7.52
CA ASN A 454 17.65 -0.24 -8.83
C ASN A 454 16.21 -0.39 -9.34
N PHE A 455 15.28 -0.75 -8.45
CA PHE A 455 13.87 -0.85 -8.82
C PHE A 455 13.31 0.49 -9.30
N GLN A 456 13.60 1.58 -8.59
CA GLN A 456 13.15 2.92 -8.96
C GLN A 456 13.80 3.37 -10.27
N LYS A 457 15.12 3.24 -10.41
CA LYS A 457 15.88 3.61 -11.59
C LYS A 457 15.37 2.85 -12.82
N ASN A 458 15.36 1.51 -12.79
CA ASN A 458 14.96 0.68 -13.93
C ASN A 458 13.46 0.84 -14.29
N THR A 459 12.63 1.32 -13.35
CA THR A 459 11.24 1.64 -13.64
C THR A 459 11.11 2.99 -14.33
N ARG A 460 11.95 3.98 -13.99
CA ARG A 460 12.01 5.26 -14.70
C ARG A 460 12.58 5.10 -16.12
N GLU A 461 13.64 4.29 -16.28
CA GLU A 461 14.17 3.95 -17.61
C GLU A 461 13.08 3.34 -18.51
N ALA A 462 12.33 2.36 -17.99
CA ALA A 462 11.21 1.78 -18.74
C ALA A 462 10.08 2.79 -19.03
N LEU A 463 9.85 3.78 -18.15
CA LEU A 463 8.91 4.86 -18.43
C LEU A 463 9.41 5.78 -19.53
N LYS A 464 10.71 6.11 -19.53
CA LYS A 464 11.36 6.89 -20.58
C LYS A 464 11.17 6.21 -21.94
N GLU A 465 11.48 4.91 -22.05
CA GLU A 465 11.31 4.15 -23.30
C GLU A 465 9.84 4.16 -23.79
N LEU A 466 8.86 4.06 -22.88
CA LEU A 466 7.44 4.18 -23.24
C LEU A 466 7.09 5.57 -23.76
N LEU A 467 7.61 6.62 -23.13
CA LEU A 467 7.38 8.00 -23.58
C LEU A 467 8.00 8.25 -24.95
N GLU A 468 9.23 7.82 -25.16
CA GLU A 468 9.91 7.90 -26.46
C GLU A 468 9.08 7.23 -27.56
N ALA A 469 8.61 6.00 -27.30
CA ALA A 469 7.76 5.27 -28.24
C ALA A 469 6.42 5.97 -28.54
N THR A 470 5.89 6.74 -27.58
CA THR A 470 4.67 7.54 -27.80
C THR A 470 4.92 8.91 -28.43
N GLY A 471 6.17 9.28 -28.69
CA GLY A 471 6.54 10.58 -29.24
C GLY A 471 6.46 11.73 -28.24
N LEU A 472 6.51 11.44 -26.94
CA LEU A 472 6.44 12.41 -25.85
C LEU A 472 7.83 12.60 -25.22
N HIS A 473 8.03 13.73 -24.55
CA HIS A 473 9.30 14.08 -23.91
C HIS A 473 9.23 14.06 -22.36
N HIS A 474 8.03 14.19 -21.80
CA HIS A 474 7.84 14.23 -20.35
C HIS A 474 6.50 13.59 -19.94
N PRO A 475 6.40 12.95 -18.75
CA PRO A 475 5.15 12.34 -18.28
C PRO A 475 3.96 13.31 -18.18
N SER A 476 4.22 14.62 -17.99
CA SER A 476 3.16 15.64 -17.95
C SER A 476 2.47 15.88 -19.30
N GLU A 477 3.06 15.41 -20.40
CA GLU A 477 2.44 15.50 -21.73
C GLU A 477 1.43 14.36 -21.96
N LEU A 478 1.44 13.33 -21.12
CA LEU A 478 0.47 12.25 -21.17
C LEU A 478 -0.93 12.79 -20.91
N THR A 479 -1.86 12.44 -21.79
CA THR A 479 -3.28 12.78 -21.66
C THR A 479 -4.15 11.53 -21.84
N ARG A 480 -5.42 11.62 -21.47
CA ARG A 480 -6.40 10.54 -21.65
C ARG A 480 -6.50 10.05 -23.11
N ARG A 481 -6.09 10.85 -24.12
CA ARG A 481 -6.07 10.46 -25.54
C ARG A 481 -4.99 9.43 -25.88
N HIS A 482 -3.94 9.33 -25.06
CA HIS A 482 -2.86 8.37 -25.30
C HIS A 482 -3.24 6.94 -24.84
N ILE A 483 -4.28 6.79 -24.03
CA ILE A 483 -4.74 5.49 -23.53
C ILE A 483 -5.98 5.03 -24.29
N VAL A 484 -5.94 3.78 -24.73
CA VAL A 484 -7.11 3.08 -25.32
C VAL A 484 -7.51 1.95 -24.40
N ARG A 485 -8.82 1.71 -24.29
CA ARG A 485 -9.36 0.58 -23.51
C ARG A 485 -10.34 -0.21 -24.36
N ARG A 486 -10.21 -1.52 -24.33
CA ARG A 486 -11.19 -2.45 -24.87
C ARG A 486 -12.33 -2.59 -23.86
N LEU A 487 -13.54 -2.35 -24.29
CA LEU A 487 -14.75 -2.47 -23.46
C LEU A 487 -15.50 -3.78 -23.71
N SER A 488 -15.31 -4.36 -24.89
CA SER A 488 -15.84 -5.68 -25.29
C SER A 488 -15.09 -6.16 -26.53
N ALA A 489 -15.39 -7.36 -26.99
CA ALA A 489 -14.77 -7.93 -28.20
C ALA A 489 -14.83 -7.00 -29.44
N SER A 490 -15.87 -6.17 -29.58
CA SER A 490 -16.10 -5.29 -30.73
C SER A 490 -16.00 -3.79 -30.42
N LYS A 491 -15.77 -3.39 -29.17
CA LYS A 491 -15.84 -1.99 -28.75
C LYS A 491 -14.56 -1.55 -28.05
N ILE A 492 -13.86 -0.60 -28.64
CA ILE A 492 -12.74 0.12 -28.04
C ILE A 492 -13.07 1.60 -27.88
N LYS A 493 -12.48 2.26 -26.89
CA LYS A 493 -12.59 3.70 -26.68
C LYS A 493 -11.26 4.29 -26.21
N LEU A 494 -10.99 5.53 -26.60
CA LEU A 494 -9.98 6.36 -25.95
C LEU A 494 -10.42 6.68 -24.51
N ALA A 495 -9.46 6.86 -23.61
CA ALA A 495 -9.81 7.14 -22.22
C ALA A 495 -10.48 8.50 -22.02
N ASP A 496 -10.29 9.48 -22.90
CA ASP A 496 -11.03 10.76 -22.86
C ASP A 496 -12.52 10.60 -23.23
N GLN A 497 -12.88 9.57 -24.00
CA GLN A 497 -14.28 9.22 -24.31
C GLN A 497 -14.95 8.47 -23.15
N ILE A 498 -14.17 7.80 -22.30
CA ILE A 498 -14.66 7.10 -21.11
C ILE A 498 -14.73 8.06 -19.92
N TYR A 499 -13.71 8.89 -19.81
CA TYR A 499 -13.48 9.87 -18.74
C TYR A 499 -13.32 11.28 -19.35
N PRO A 500 -14.40 11.97 -19.72
CA PRO A 500 -14.31 13.30 -20.31
C PRO A 500 -13.60 14.28 -19.38
N ASN A 501 -12.78 15.15 -19.96
CA ASN A 501 -12.19 16.26 -19.23
C ASN A 501 -13.26 17.33 -18.93
N VAL A 502 -13.13 17.96 -17.77
CA VAL A 502 -13.83 19.19 -17.45
C VAL A 502 -12.96 20.36 -17.93
N GLU A 503 -13.60 21.36 -18.55
CA GLU A 503 -12.89 22.56 -18.99
C GLU A 503 -12.38 23.38 -17.79
N GLU A 504 -11.29 24.10 -17.99
CA GLU A 504 -10.69 24.94 -16.95
C GLU A 504 -11.70 25.97 -16.46
N SER A 505 -11.86 26.08 -15.15
CA SER A 505 -12.79 27.01 -14.47
C SER A 505 -14.28 26.83 -14.80
N ALA A 506 -14.70 25.70 -15.41
CA ALA A 506 -16.11 25.48 -15.79
C ALA A 506 -17.07 25.50 -14.59
N LEU A 507 -16.61 25.07 -13.41
CA LEU A 507 -17.41 25.11 -12.16
C LEU A 507 -17.60 26.54 -11.63
N LEU A 508 -16.72 27.48 -12.00
CA LEU A 508 -16.80 28.89 -11.56
C LEU A 508 -17.65 29.73 -12.52
N ASN A 509 -17.68 29.36 -13.80
CA ASN A 509 -18.27 30.14 -14.87
C ASN A 509 -19.61 29.55 -15.38
N ASN A 510 -20.24 28.65 -14.61
CA ASN A 510 -21.45 27.91 -15.01
C ASN A 510 -21.29 27.19 -16.35
N GLY A 511 -20.09 26.69 -16.65
CA GLY A 511 -19.78 25.92 -17.83
C GLY A 511 -20.44 24.52 -17.80
N LEU A 512 -20.50 23.86 -18.95
CA LEU A 512 -21.06 22.52 -19.06
C LEU A 512 -20.14 21.50 -18.39
N VAL A 513 -20.61 20.87 -17.32
CA VAL A 513 -19.92 19.79 -16.60
C VAL A 513 -20.67 18.49 -16.78
N LYS A 514 -20.06 17.54 -17.49
CA LYS A 514 -20.67 16.23 -17.79
C LYS A 514 -20.56 15.22 -16.64
N ASP A 515 -19.67 15.43 -15.68
CA ASP A 515 -19.55 14.54 -14.52
C ASP A 515 -20.70 14.82 -13.54
N PRO A 516 -21.64 13.86 -13.35
CA PRO A 516 -22.81 14.07 -12.50
C PRO A 516 -22.45 14.31 -11.02
N ARG A 517 -21.29 13.82 -10.57
CA ARG A 517 -20.81 14.07 -9.20
C ARG A 517 -20.50 15.55 -8.98
N LEU A 518 -19.95 16.22 -9.98
CA LEU A 518 -19.62 17.65 -9.93
C LEU A 518 -20.86 18.51 -10.13
N SER A 519 -21.67 18.23 -11.16
CA SER A 519 -22.87 19.02 -11.48
C SER A 519 -23.93 19.00 -10.38
N VAL A 520 -24.05 17.88 -9.65
CA VAL A 520 -25.03 17.75 -8.55
C VAL A 520 -24.56 18.40 -7.27
N TYR A 521 -23.27 18.26 -6.93
CA TYR A 521 -22.81 18.62 -5.59
C TYR A 521 -22.09 19.96 -5.50
N TRP A 522 -21.54 20.50 -6.61
CA TRP A 522 -20.76 21.75 -6.57
C TRP A 522 -21.52 22.90 -5.89
N ASP A 523 -22.77 23.13 -6.26
CA ASP A 523 -23.57 24.24 -5.72
C ASP A 523 -24.12 23.97 -4.31
N ARG A 524 -24.14 22.70 -3.90
CA ARG A 524 -24.64 22.25 -2.59
C ARG A 524 -23.57 22.19 -1.51
N MET A 525 -22.33 22.53 -1.83
CA MET A 525 -21.21 22.52 -0.88
C MET A 525 -20.72 23.92 -0.57
N ASP A 526 -20.22 24.10 0.64
CA ASP A 526 -19.47 25.30 1.05
C ASP A 526 -18.33 24.97 2.01
N LYS A 527 -17.61 25.97 2.46
CA LYS A 527 -16.45 25.82 3.35
C LYS A 527 -16.78 25.40 4.79
N SER A 528 -18.03 25.49 5.21
CA SER A 528 -18.43 25.31 6.62
C SER A 528 -18.75 23.85 6.98
N SER A 529 -18.93 22.98 5.98
CA SER A 529 -19.34 21.59 6.23
C SER A 529 -18.79 20.62 5.20
N PHE A 530 -18.45 19.40 5.65
CA PHE A 530 -18.19 18.25 4.77
C PHE A 530 -19.48 17.58 4.26
N SER A 531 -20.66 18.02 4.72
CA SER A 531 -21.96 17.50 4.29
C SER A 531 -22.65 18.49 3.36
N PRO A 532 -23.42 18.02 2.34
CA PRO A 532 -24.17 18.88 1.45
C PRO A 532 -25.22 19.72 2.21
N ILE A 533 -25.43 20.94 1.74
CA ILE A 533 -26.57 21.76 2.16
C ILE A 533 -27.84 21.15 1.51
N ASN A 534 -28.86 20.95 2.30
CA ASN A 534 -30.15 20.39 1.87
C ASN A 534 -30.89 21.30 0.87
#